data_fe7c39e5dd61b93ee401d1ae92638722
#
_entry.id   fe7c39e5dd61b93ee401d1ae92638722
#
_cell.length_a   1.000
_cell.length_b   1.000
_cell.length_c   1.000
_cell.angle_alpha   90.00
_cell.angle_beta   90.00
_cell.angle_gamma   90.00
#
_symmetry.space_group_name_H-M   'P 1'
#
loop_
_entity.id
_entity.type
_entity.pdbx_description
1 polymer ?
#
loop_
_entity_poly.entity_id
_entity_poly.type
_entity_poly.pdbx_seq_one_letter_code
_entity_poly.pdbx_strand_id
1 'polypeptide(L)'
;MKNFFWLLILVLSGGVSLAQSTSKTPDKLGVVSYTFRNSFQKDIALTLDTIKGMGITNIEFSNLFGKTAADIKKLLDERGMKCTSFGTSYDEALGKTQQVAENAKTLGASFVRVAWIPHDNKVPFTIETTKKAVEDFNNIGKQLKEQGLSFCYHNHGYEFSAYEKGTFFDYLVANTNPDYVNFELDILWAFHPGADPAQLIKKYGDRYRLMHVKDLKKGVKGDFSGSTDQNNDVILGTGQIDVKGVLKAAKKSSIQYYYIEDESKAATKQVPQSLVYLKGISLP
;
A
#
# COMPACT_ATOMS: atom_id res chain seq x y z
N MET A 1 63.99 -9.54 -53.61
CA MET A 1 62.99 -10.34 -52.89
C MET A 1 62.56 -9.55 -51.66
N LYS A 2 61.34 -8.96 -51.71
CA LYS A 2 60.81 -8.13 -50.61
C LYS A 2 59.71 -8.95 -49.93
N ASN A 3 59.96 -9.35 -48.65
CA ASN A 3 58.97 -10.04 -47.84
C ASN A 3 58.03 -9.02 -47.19
N PHE A 4 56.72 -9.12 -47.55
CA PHE A 4 55.66 -8.35 -46.90
C PHE A 4 55.12 -9.19 -45.74
N PHE A 5 55.29 -8.71 -44.51
CA PHE A 5 54.63 -9.28 -43.33
C PHE A 5 53.28 -8.58 -43.12
N TRP A 6 52.21 -9.35 -43.20
CA TRP A 6 50.86 -8.93 -42.85
C TRP A 6 50.63 -9.13 -41.35
N LEU A 7 50.45 -8.02 -40.66
CA LEU A 7 50.07 -8.04 -39.20
C LEU A 7 48.54 -8.15 -39.12
N LEU A 8 48.04 -9.28 -38.66
CA LEU A 8 46.61 -9.50 -38.37
C LEU A 8 46.30 -8.90 -36.99
N ILE A 9 45.59 -7.78 -36.96
CA ILE A 9 45.08 -7.21 -35.71
C ILE A 9 43.74 -7.89 -35.43
N LEU A 10 43.74 -8.76 -34.39
CA LEU A 10 42.50 -9.31 -33.80
C LEU A 10 41.87 -8.26 -32.90
N VAL A 11 40.78 -7.65 -33.33
CA VAL A 11 39.96 -6.80 -32.48
C VAL A 11 39.04 -7.71 -31.67
N LEU A 12 39.38 -7.92 -30.39
CA LEU A 12 38.49 -8.55 -29.42
C LEU A 12 37.43 -7.52 -28.99
N SER A 13 36.25 -7.58 -29.59
CA SER A 13 35.08 -6.88 -29.09
C SER A 13 34.55 -7.59 -27.85
N GLY A 14 35.00 -7.15 -26.68
CA GLY A 14 34.45 -7.56 -25.40
C GLY A 14 33.04 -6.97 -25.23
N GLY A 15 32.02 -7.74 -25.59
CA GLY A 15 30.64 -7.40 -25.26
C GLY A 15 30.45 -7.45 -23.76
N VAL A 16 30.31 -6.29 -23.10
CA VAL A 16 29.85 -6.22 -21.71
C VAL A 16 28.38 -6.60 -21.70
N SER A 17 28.11 -7.86 -21.43
CA SER A 17 26.78 -8.35 -21.11
C SER A 17 26.39 -7.79 -19.75
N LEU A 18 25.58 -6.73 -19.73
CA LEU A 18 24.89 -6.29 -18.53
C LEU A 18 23.87 -7.40 -18.17
N ALA A 19 24.30 -8.32 -17.33
CA ALA A 19 23.43 -9.27 -16.68
C ALA A 19 22.42 -8.44 -15.85
N GLN A 20 21.21 -8.21 -16.38
CA GLN A 20 20.08 -7.74 -15.61
C GLN A 20 19.85 -8.77 -14.51
N SER A 21 20.22 -8.42 -13.28
CA SER A 21 19.84 -9.20 -12.10
C SER A 21 18.32 -9.22 -12.03
N THR A 22 17.72 -10.31 -12.46
CA THR A 22 16.29 -10.59 -12.30
C THR A 22 16.01 -11.03 -10.86
N SER A 23 16.33 -10.19 -9.87
CA SER A 23 15.87 -10.47 -8.52
C SER A 23 14.34 -10.38 -8.53
N LYS A 24 13.69 -11.50 -8.22
CA LYS A 24 12.22 -11.55 -8.11
C LYS A 24 11.77 -10.51 -7.08
N THR A 25 10.66 -9.85 -7.39
CA THR A 25 10.01 -8.97 -6.41
C THR A 25 9.66 -9.81 -5.18
N PRO A 26 9.99 -9.34 -3.96
CA PRO A 26 9.63 -10.07 -2.74
C PRO A 26 8.13 -10.35 -2.71
N ASP A 27 7.73 -11.55 -2.30
CA ASP A 27 6.31 -11.96 -2.21
C ASP A 27 5.46 -11.08 -1.29
N LYS A 28 6.12 -10.35 -0.39
CA LYS A 28 5.48 -9.40 0.52
C LYS A 28 5.20 -8.03 -0.12
N LEU A 29 5.78 -7.73 -1.29
CA LEU A 29 5.59 -6.46 -1.97
C LEU A 29 4.48 -6.59 -3.02
N GLY A 30 3.59 -5.63 -3.01
CA GLY A 30 2.48 -5.50 -3.94
C GLY A 30 2.27 -4.06 -4.39
N VAL A 31 1.15 -3.85 -5.03
CA VAL A 31 0.62 -2.53 -5.39
C VAL A 31 -0.85 -2.47 -5.00
N VAL A 32 -1.33 -1.30 -4.59
CA VAL A 32 -2.76 -1.10 -4.41
C VAL A 32 -3.42 -0.77 -5.75
N SER A 33 -4.57 -1.38 -6.01
CA SER A 33 -5.31 -1.16 -7.28
C SER A 33 -5.74 0.30 -7.48
N TYR A 34 -5.86 1.07 -6.38
CA TYR A 34 -6.20 2.49 -6.44
C TYR A 34 -5.16 3.32 -7.23
N THR A 35 -3.89 2.93 -7.19
CA THR A 35 -2.82 3.49 -8.05
C THR A 35 -3.19 3.49 -9.52
N PHE A 36 -3.84 2.43 -9.98
CA PHE A 36 -4.26 2.25 -11.38
C PHE A 36 -5.79 2.34 -11.55
N ARG A 37 -6.52 3.01 -10.64
CA ARG A 37 -7.98 3.06 -10.60
C ARG A 37 -8.62 3.41 -11.94
N ASN A 38 -8.06 4.37 -12.66
CA ASN A 38 -8.56 4.79 -13.97
C ASN A 38 -8.37 3.72 -15.07
N SER A 39 -7.31 2.91 -14.96
CA SER A 39 -7.04 1.80 -15.86
C SER A 39 -7.90 0.59 -15.53
N PHE A 40 -8.02 0.24 -14.24
CA PHE A 40 -8.92 -0.81 -13.76
C PHE A 40 -10.38 -0.56 -14.13
N GLN A 41 -10.83 0.70 -14.09
CA GLN A 41 -12.19 1.06 -14.50
C GLN A 41 -12.44 0.81 -15.99
N LYS A 42 -11.40 0.86 -16.84
CA LYS A 42 -11.49 0.64 -18.28
C LYS A 42 -11.35 -0.82 -18.64
N ASP A 43 -10.30 -1.47 -18.16
CA ASP A 43 -9.97 -2.86 -18.46
C ASP A 43 -9.11 -3.47 -17.36
N ILE A 44 -9.74 -4.37 -16.58
CA ILE A 44 -9.07 -5.06 -15.47
C ILE A 44 -7.99 -6.00 -15.98
N ALA A 45 -8.25 -6.77 -17.04
CA ALA A 45 -7.33 -7.77 -17.57
C ALA A 45 -6.04 -7.11 -18.08
N LEU A 46 -6.15 -6.07 -18.91
CA LEU A 46 -5.01 -5.32 -19.43
C LEU A 46 -4.23 -4.61 -18.31
N THR A 47 -4.92 -4.10 -17.29
CA THR A 47 -4.27 -3.45 -16.14
C THR A 47 -3.46 -4.46 -15.33
N LEU A 48 -4.02 -5.66 -15.09
CA LEU A 48 -3.29 -6.75 -14.43
C LEU A 48 -2.07 -7.19 -15.25
N ASP A 49 -2.18 -7.29 -16.59
CA ASP A 49 -1.05 -7.59 -17.46
C ASP A 49 0.04 -6.51 -17.36
N THR A 50 -0.35 -5.25 -17.33
CA THR A 50 0.57 -4.12 -17.14
C THR A 50 1.31 -4.21 -15.79
N ILE A 51 0.61 -4.46 -14.70
CA ILE A 51 1.19 -4.61 -13.34
C ILE A 51 2.12 -5.81 -13.28
N LYS A 52 1.71 -6.95 -13.86
CA LYS A 52 2.54 -8.15 -13.96
C LYS A 52 3.80 -7.89 -14.78
N GLY A 53 3.69 -7.13 -15.88
CA GLY A 53 4.83 -6.71 -16.71
C GLY A 53 5.86 -5.86 -15.95
N MET A 54 5.46 -5.16 -14.88
CA MET A 54 6.37 -4.46 -13.96
C MET A 54 7.07 -5.42 -12.98
N GLY A 55 6.69 -6.71 -12.97
CA GLY A 55 7.20 -7.73 -12.04
C GLY A 55 6.49 -7.78 -10.70
N ILE A 56 5.30 -7.21 -10.58
CA ILE A 56 4.46 -7.23 -9.38
C ILE A 56 3.38 -8.30 -9.56
N THR A 57 3.26 -9.21 -8.59
CA THR A 57 2.29 -10.31 -8.60
C THR A 57 1.33 -10.29 -7.42
N ASN A 58 1.48 -9.35 -6.49
CA ASN A 58 0.59 -9.18 -5.36
C ASN A 58 -0.17 -7.85 -5.46
N ILE A 59 -1.48 -7.89 -5.22
CA ILE A 59 -2.34 -6.70 -5.27
C ILE A 59 -3.18 -6.61 -4.00
N GLU A 60 -3.31 -5.38 -3.50
CA GLU A 60 -4.43 -4.99 -2.67
C GLU A 60 -5.52 -4.40 -3.57
N PHE A 61 -6.69 -5.00 -3.59
CA PHE A 61 -7.83 -4.44 -4.31
C PHE A 61 -8.56 -3.42 -3.44
N SER A 62 -8.73 -2.20 -3.93
CA SER A 62 -9.47 -1.13 -3.24
C SER A 62 -10.98 -1.24 -3.41
N ASN A 63 -11.44 -1.93 -4.45
CA ASN A 63 -12.85 -2.30 -4.72
C ASN A 63 -12.89 -3.30 -5.88
N LEU A 64 -14.09 -3.72 -6.29
CA LEU A 64 -14.29 -4.72 -7.36
C LEU A 64 -14.44 -4.13 -8.78
N PHE A 65 -14.36 -2.81 -8.94
CA PHE A 65 -14.46 -2.13 -10.26
C PHE A 65 -15.66 -2.59 -11.11
N GLY A 66 -16.81 -2.84 -10.47
CA GLY A 66 -18.03 -3.26 -11.14
C GLY A 66 -18.06 -4.72 -11.61
N LYS A 67 -17.10 -5.55 -11.18
CA LYS A 67 -17.07 -7.00 -11.44
C LYS A 67 -17.39 -7.79 -10.18
N THR A 68 -17.59 -9.10 -10.33
CA THR A 68 -17.67 -10.00 -9.18
C THR A 68 -16.27 -10.36 -8.66
N ALA A 69 -16.17 -10.73 -7.38
CA ALA A 69 -14.93 -11.24 -6.82
C ALA A 69 -14.42 -12.49 -7.57
N ALA A 70 -15.35 -13.34 -8.04
CA ALA A 70 -15.02 -14.54 -8.82
C ALA A 70 -14.40 -14.20 -10.19
N ASP A 71 -14.94 -13.20 -10.91
CA ASP A 71 -14.37 -12.76 -12.18
C ASP A 71 -12.95 -12.23 -12.00
N ILE A 72 -12.72 -11.40 -10.97
CA ILE A 72 -11.39 -10.87 -10.66
C ILE A 72 -10.45 -12.02 -10.26
N LYS A 73 -10.91 -12.95 -9.43
CA LYS A 73 -10.08 -14.10 -9.01
C LYS A 73 -9.63 -14.92 -10.21
N LYS A 74 -10.51 -15.21 -11.16
CA LYS A 74 -10.16 -15.90 -12.39
C LYS A 74 -9.06 -15.17 -13.16
N LEU A 75 -9.19 -13.85 -13.34
CA LEU A 75 -8.18 -13.03 -14.03
C LEU A 75 -6.82 -13.05 -13.30
N LEU A 76 -6.82 -13.08 -11.98
CA LEU A 76 -5.61 -13.20 -11.17
C LEU A 76 -4.95 -14.56 -11.35
N ASP A 77 -5.73 -15.64 -11.30
CA ASP A 77 -5.23 -17.02 -11.43
C ASP A 77 -4.60 -17.27 -12.80
N GLU A 78 -5.24 -16.83 -13.87
CA GLU A 78 -4.71 -16.91 -15.24
C GLU A 78 -3.34 -16.22 -15.38
N ARG A 79 -3.03 -15.27 -14.51
CA ARG A 79 -1.79 -14.50 -14.49
C ARG A 79 -0.78 -14.94 -13.43
N GLY A 80 -1.13 -15.90 -12.59
CA GLY A 80 -0.33 -16.27 -11.41
C GLY A 80 -0.14 -15.12 -10.44
N MET A 81 -1.14 -14.25 -10.34
CA MET A 81 -1.18 -13.12 -9.40
C MET A 81 -2.05 -13.46 -8.18
N LYS A 82 -1.83 -12.77 -7.08
CA LYS A 82 -2.60 -12.96 -5.84
C LYS A 82 -3.17 -11.63 -5.32
N CYS A 83 -4.31 -11.72 -4.66
CA CYS A 83 -4.86 -10.66 -3.82
C CYS A 83 -4.61 -11.03 -2.35
N THR A 84 -3.94 -10.17 -1.59
CA THR A 84 -3.67 -10.42 -0.17
C THR A 84 -4.48 -9.53 0.76
N SER A 85 -5.02 -8.42 0.26
CA SER A 85 -5.88 -7.49 0.98
C SER A 85 -7.02 -7.00 0.07
N PHE A 86 -8.21 -6.87 0.64
CA PHE A 86 -9.41 -6.36 -0.03
C PHE A 86 -9.96 -5.15 0.70
N GLY A 87 -9.93 -4.00 0.03
CA GLY A 87 -10.49 -2.74 0.51
C GLY A 87 -11.98 -2.63 0.23
N THR A 88 -12.70 -2.07 1.19
CA THR A 88 -14.13 -1.78 1.09
C THR A 88 -14.45 -0.44 1.76
N SER A 89 -15.60 0.12 1.48
CA SER A 89 -16.06 1.32 2.17
C SER A 89 -16.43 1.01 3.64
N TYR A 90 -16.43 2.05 4.48
CA TYR A 90 -16.86 1.94 5.87
C TYR A 90 -18.29 1.40 6.00
N ASP A 91 -19.19 1.95 5.20
CA ASP A 91 -20.63 1.58 5.23
C ASP A 91 -20.84 0.12 4.78
N GLU A 92 -20.11 -0.33 3.76
CA GLU A 92 -20.16 -1.74 3.34
C GLU A 92 -19.58 -2.67 4.38
N ALA A 93 -18.43 -2.32 4.98
CA ALA A 93 -17.83 -3.11 6.04
C ALA A 93 -18.79 -3.26 7.23
N LEU A 94 -19.51 -2.20 7.59
CA LEU A 94 -20.45 -2.19 8.72
C LEU A 94 -21.80 -2.87 8.38
N GLY A 95 -22.38 -2.51 7.23
CA GLY A 95 -23.74 -2.94 6.88
C GLY A 95 -23.80 -4.26 6.10
N LYS A 96 -22.71 -4.73 5.50
CA LYS A 96 -22.64 -5.90 4.63
C LYS A 96 -21.41 -6.77 4.93
N THR A 97 -21.00 -6.86 6.20
CA THR A 97 -19.76 -7.56 6.63
C THR A 97 -19.68 -8.97 6.07
N GLN A 98 -20.78 -9.72 6.04
CA GLN A 98 -20.84 -11.08 5.47
C GLN A 98 -20.46 -11.09 3.99
N GLN A 99 -21.03 -10.21 3.18
CA GLN A 99 -20.73 -10.12 1.74
C GLN A 99 -19.29 -9.67 1.50
N VAL A 100 -18.78 -8.74 2.30
CA VAL A 100 -17.37 -8.30 2.26
C VAL A 100 -16.44 -9.47 2.56
N ALA A 101 -16.75 -10.27 3.57
CA ALA A 101 -15.98 -11.46 3.91
C ALA A 101 -15.99 -12.52 2.78
N GLU A 102 -17.13 -12.76 2.16
CA GLU A 102 -17.26 -13.68 1.02
C GLU A 102 -16.43 -13.21 -0.18
N ASN A 103 -16.48 -11.91 -0.49
CA ASN A 103 -15.66 -11.32 -1.56
C ASN A 103 -14.16 -11.46 -1.27
N ALA A 104 -13.73 -11.15 -0.04
CA ALA A 104 -12.33 -11.27 0.37
C ALA A 104 -11.82 -12.72 0.24
N LYS A 105 -12.60 -13.69 0.76
CA LYS A 105 -12.27 -15.13 0.64
C LYS A 105 -12.21 -15.59 -0.81
N THR A 106 -13.15 -15.18 -1.62
CA THR A 106 -13.19 -15.51 -3.05
C THR A 106 -11.96 -14.98 -3.78
N LEU A 107 -11.50 -13.77 -3.46
CA LEU A 107 -10.28 -13.19 -3.99
C LEU A 107 -9.01 -13.89 -3.46
N GLY A 108 -9.10 -14.63 -2.36
CA GLY A 108 -7.97 -15.23 -1.64
C GLY A 108 -7.28 -14.25 -0.68
N ALA A 109 -7.92 -13.13 -0.36
CA ALA A 109 -7.40 -12.15 0.58
C ALA A 109 -7.52 -12.64 2.03
N SER A 110 -6.51 -12.35 2.83
CA SER A 110 -6.50 -12.61 4.28
C SER A 110 -6.86 -11.36 5.10
N PHE A 111 -6.80 -10.20 4.46
CA PHE A 111 -7.09 -8.91 5.08
C PHE A 111 -8.26 -8.22 4.42
N VAL A 112 -9.08 -7.57 5.24
CA VAL A 112 -10.12 -6.62 4.82
C VAL A 112 -9.73 -5.26 5.35
N ARG A 113 -9.69 -4.25 4.48
CA ARG A 113 -9.24 -2.91 4.82
C ARG A 113 -10.34 -1.88 4.61
N VAL A 114 -10.49 -0.96 5.60
CA VAL A 114 -11.28 0.27 5.49
C VAL A 114 -10.33 1.45 5.58
N ALA A 115 -10.42 2.38 4.62
CA ALA A 115 -9.47 3.50 4.50
C ALA A 115 -10.01 4.85 4.95
N TRP A 116 -11.29 4.99 5.21
CA TRP A 116 -11.89 6.29 5.50
C TRP A 116 -12.95 6.17 6.59
N ILE A 117 -12.83 6.99 7.63
CA ILE A 117 -13.90 7.18 8.61
C ILE A 117 -14.81 8.30 8.10
N PRO A 118 -16.11 8.06 7.89
CA PRO A 118 -17.03 9.09 7.40
C PRO A 118 -17.09 10.29 8.36
N HIS A 119 -16.83 11.48 7.84
CA HIS A 119 -16.94 12.75 8.56
C HIS A 119 -17.13 13.90 7.55
N ASP A 120 -17.56 15.05 8.04
CA ASP A 120 -17.61 16.26 7.22
C ASP A 120 -16.22 16.91 7.17
N ASN A 121 -15.58 16.90 6.00
CA ASN A 121 -14.24 17.47 5.78
C ASN A 121 -14.19 18.99 5.96
N LYS A 122 -15.34 19.68 6.14
CA LYS A 122 -15.42 21.12 6.39
C LYS A 122 -15.29 21.48 7.86
N VAL A 123 -15.37 20.49 8.74
CA VAL A 123 -15.24 20.66 10.19
C VAL A 123 -14.10 19.79 10.71
N PRO A 124 -13.46 20.16 11.84
CA PRO A 124 -12.43 19.33 12.45
C PRO A 124 -12.95 17.93 12.78
N PHE A 125 -12.09 16.93 12.62
CA PHE A 125 -12.36 15.57 13.07
C PHE A 125 -12.57 15.54 14.59
N THR A 126 -13.55 14.77 15.09
CA THR A 126 -14.01 14.87 16.49
C THR A 126 -13.83 13.58 17.28
N ILE A 127 -13.89 13.73 18.62
CA ILE A 127 -13.85 12.56 19.52
C ILE A 127 -15.12 11.68 19.38
N GLU A 128 -16.27 12.28 19.09
CA GLU A 128 -17.51 11.55 18.89
C GLU A 128 -17.42 10.65 17.67
N THR A 129 -16.89 11.17 16.55
CA THR A 129 -16.60 10.39 15.33
C THR A 129 -15.59 9.28 15.62
N THR A 130 -14.56 9.58 16.41
CA THR A 130 -13.52 8.62 16.79
C THR A 130 -14.10 7.48 17.65
N LYS A 131 -14.91 7.80 18.66
CA LYS A 131 -15.59 6.80 19.51
C LYS A 131 -16.50 5.89 18.71
N LYS A 132 -17.29 6.47 17.80
CA LYS A 132 -18.14 5.70 16.90
C LYS A 132 -17.30 4.74 16.04
N ALA A 133 -16.20 5.20 15.46
CA ALA A 133 -15.29 4.37 14.69
C ALA A 133 -14.69 3.22 15.52
N VAL A 134 -14.34 3.44 16.79
CA VAL A 134 -13.85 2.38 17.70
C VAL A 134 -14.90 1.28 17.88
N GLU A 135 -16.16 1.65 18.14
CA GLU A 135 -17.26 0.68 18.29
C GLU A 135 -17.45 -0.12 17.00
N ASP A 136 -17.54 0.56 15.87
CA ASP A 136 -17.77 -0.05 14.57
C ASP A 136 -16.59 -0.96 14.15
N PHE A 137 -15.35 -0.53 14.33
CA PHE A 137 -14.17 -1.33 14.01
C PHE A 137 -14.07 -2.60 14.88
N ASN A 138 -14.40 -2.50 16.16
CA ASN A 138 -14.46 -3.66 17.03
C ASN A 138 -15.53 -4.65 16.58
N ASN A 139 -16.72 -4.16 16.16
CA ASN A 139 -17.79 -4.99 15.64
C ASN A 139 -17.40 -5.65 14.30
N ILE A 140 -16.94 -4.86 13.32
CA ILE A 140 -16.50 -5.34 12.01
C ILE A 140 -15.35 -6.37 12.19
N GLY A 141 -14.33 -6.01 12.97
CA GLY A 141 -13.16 -6.84 13.18
C GLY A 141 -13.49 -8.19 13.83
N LYS A 142 -14.42 -8.19 14.81
CA LYS A 142 -14.91 -9.42 15.43
C LYS A 142 -15.60 -10.34 14.42
N GLN A 143 -16.53 -9.81 13.62
CA GLN A 143 -17.26 -10.57 12.60
C GLN A 143 -16.32 -11.13 11.52
N LEU A 144 -15.33 -10.35 11.08
CA LEU A 144 -14.34 -10.80 10.10
C LEU A 144 -13.42 -11.88 10.68
N LYS A 145 -13.01 -11.75 11.95
CA LYS A 145 -12.20 -12.77 12.64
C LYS A 145 -12.92 -14.10 12.75
N GLU A 146 -14.22 -14.10 13.06
CA GLU A 146 -15.06 -15.31 13.10
C GLU A 146 -15.12 -16.01 11.74
N GLN A 147 -14.83 -15.27 10.66
CA GLN A 147 -14.74 -15.77 9.30
C GLN A 147 -13.32 -16.11 8.83
N GLY A 148 -12.32 -16.03 9.72
CA GLY A 148 -10.92 -16.30 9.41
C GLY A 148 -10.19 -15.18 8.70
N LEU A 149 -10.73 -13.94 8.74
CA LEU A 149 -10.15 -12.75 8.11
C LEU A 149 -9.64 -11.78 9.18
N SER A 150 -8.67 -10.95 8.80
CA SER A 150 -8.13 -9.88 9.63
C SER A 150 -8.63 -8.52 9.14
N PHE A 151 -9.18 -7.72 10.04
CA PHE A 151 -9.56 -6.34 9.75
C PHE A 151 -8.37 -5.40 9.94
N CYS A 152 -8.20 -4.45 9.01
CA CYS A 152 -7.25 -3.35 9.10
C CYS A 152 -7.93 -2.00 8.84
N TYR A 153 -7.62 -1.02 9.68
CA TYR A 153 -7.94 0.38 9.39
C TYR A 153 -6.70 1.08 8.82
N HIS A 154 -6.87 1.75 7.69
CA HIS A 154 -5.85 2.53 7.00
C HIS A 154 -6.00 4.02 7.38
N ASN A 155 -4.94 4.63 7.88
CA ASN A 155 -4.94 6.04 8.28
C ASN A 155 -4.89 6.99 7.08
N HIS A 156 -5.49 8.19 7.27
CA HIS A 156 -5.38 9.26 6.29
C HIS A 156 -4.63 10.50 6.80
N GLY A 157 -4.99 11.08 7.89
CA GLY A 157 -4.28 12.29 8.35
C GLY A 157 -5.06 13.02 9.42
N TYR A 158 -6.37 13.09 9.27
CA TYR A 158 -7.25 13.78 10.20
C TYR A 158 -7.19 13.18 11.62
N GLU A 159 -6.91 11.86 11.73
CA GLU A 159 -6.77 11.16 13.02
C GLU A 159 -5.52 11.57 13.81
N PHE A 160 -4.54 12.20 13.18
CA PHE A 160 -3.36 12.70 13.87
C PHE A 160 -3.56 14.07 14.50
N SER A 161 -4.76 14.66 14.38
CA SER A 161 -5.12 15.87 15.12
C SER A 161 -5.02 15.61 16.62
N ALA A 162 -4.57 16.63 17.36
CA ALA A 162 -4.33 16.55 18.79
C ALA A 162 -5.60 16.24 19.58
N TYR A 163 -5.51 15.30 20.52
CA TYR A 163 -6.56 14.96 21.46
C TYR A 163 -5.93 14.57 22.81
N GLU A 164 -6.33 15.25 23.89
CA GLU A 164 -5.77 15.06 25.23
C GLU A 164 -4.23 15.10 25.25
N LYS A 165 -3.58 13.98 25.65
CA LYS A 165 -2.12 13.83 25.70
C LYS A 165 -1.53 13.18 24.42
N GLY A 166 -2.33 12.99 23.39
CA GLY A 166 -1.96 12.32 22.15
C GLY A 166 -2.73 12.85 20.96
N THR A 167 -3.20 11.93 20.13
CA THR A 167 -3.97 12.17 18.90
C THR A 167 -5.25 11.32 18.90
N PHE A 168 -6.18 11.59 18.00
CA PHE A 168 -7.30 10.67 17.77
C PHE A 168 -6.83 9.29 17.29
N PHE A 169 -5.70 9.21 16.56
CA PHE A 169 -5.11 7.93 16.20
C PHE A 169 -4.65 7.14 17.44
N ASP A 170 -4.01 7.80 18.39
CA ASP A 170 -3.64 7.17 19.67
C ASP A 170 -4.89 6.63 20.40
N TYR A 171 -5.98 7.40 20.37
CA TYR A 171 -7.26 6.96 20.95
C TYR A 171 -7.83 5.73 20.22
N LEU A 172 -7.83 5.71 18.86
CA LEU A 172 -8.24 4.55 18.08
C LEU A 172 -7.45 3.30 18.45
N VAL A 173 -6.13 3.40 18.51
CA VAL A 173 -5.26 2.27 18.85
C VAL A 173 -5.52 1.77 20.28
N ALA A 174 -5.67 2.69 21.25
CA ALA A 174 -5.85 2.33 22.64
C ALA A 174 -7.21 1.70 22.96
N ASN A 175 -8.27 2.07 22.23
CA ASN A 175 -9.64 1.67 22.52
C ASN A 175 -10.20 0.59 21.56
N THR A 176 -9.46 0.20 20.51
CA THR A 176 -9.82 -0.93 19.67
C THR A 176 -9.19 -2.22 20.18
N ASN A 177 -9.95 -3.31 20.15
CA ASN A 177 -9.49 -4.61 20.62
C ASN A 177 -8.37 -5.17 19.69
N PRO A 178 -7.16 -5.44 20.19
CA PRO A 178 -6.04 -5.92 19.39
C PRO A 178 -6.26 -7.30 18.76
N ASP A 179 -7.21 -8.09 19.30
CA ASP A 179 -7.56 -9.39 18.75
C ASP A 179 -8.40 -9.30 17.46
N TYR A 180 -9.06 -8.18 17.21
CA TYR A 180 -9.99 -8.00 16.11
C TYR A 180 -9.55 -6.92 15.13
N VAL A 181 -8.93 -5.84 15.63
CA VAL A 181 -8.60 -4.65 14.86
C VAL A 181 -7.10 -4.52 14.72
N ASN A 182 -6.65 -4.47 13.50
CA ASN A 182 -5.29 -4.15 13.13
C ASN A 182 -5.28 -2.85 12.31
N PHE A 183 -4.09 -2.39 11.94
CA PHE A 183 -3.91 -1.17 11.16
C PHE A 183 -3.06 -1.42 9.93
N GLU A 184 -3.35 -0.65 8.89
CA GLU A 184 -2.48 -0.42 7.75
C GLU A 184 -1.89 0.97 7.87
N LEU A 185 -0.56 1.07 7.87
CA LEU A 185 0.12 2.35 7.92
C LEU A 185 0.30 2.91 6.53
N ASP A 186 -0.40 4.00 6.19
CA ASP A 186 0.01 4.84 5.07
C ASP A 186 1.04 5.85 5.56
N ILE A 187 2.26 5.74 5.03
CA ILE A 187 3.38 6.55 5.51
C ILE A 187 3.31 8.00 5.04
N LEU A 188 2.67 8.27 3.87
CA LEU A 188 2.46 9.63 3.39
C LEU A 188 1.40 10.32 4.23
N TRP A 189 0.27 9.65 4.45
CA TRP A 189 -0.84 10.21 5.21
C TRP A 189 -0.55 10.33 6.72
N ALA A 190 0.41 9.59 7.25
CA ALA A 190 0.96 9.84 8.58
C ALA A 190 1.92 11.04 8.57
N PHE A 191 2.81 11.12 7.57
CA PHE A 191 3.81 12.19 7.46
C PHE A 191 3.18 13.55 7.15
N HIS A 192 2.15 13.60 6.31
CA HIS A 192 1.52 14.83 5.85
C HIS A 192 1.02 15.74 6.98
N PRO A 193 0.33 15.26 8.02
CA PRO A 193 -0.05 16.08 9.19
C PRO A 193 1.08 16.29 10.20
N GLY A 194 2.27 15.75 9.96
CA GLY A 194 3.46 15.95 10.79
C GLY A 194 3.79 14.81 11.76
N ALA A 195 3.09 13.66 11.68
CA ALA A 195 3.50 12.48 12.44
C ALA A 195 4.75 11.83 11.79
N ASP A 196 5.58 11.16 12.60
CA ASP A 196 6.72 10.38 12.13
C ASP A 196 6.33 8.91 11.96
N PRO A 197 6.24 8.39 10.72
CA PRO A 197 5.85 7.00 10.48
C PRO A 197 6.77 5.98 11.16
N ALA A 198 8.08 6.25 11.26
CA ALA A 198 9.01 5.35 11.93
C ALA A 198 8.79 5.32 13.45
N GLN A 199 8.41 6.44 14.08
CA GLN A 199 8.04 6.47 15.49
C GLN A 199 6.68 5.78 15.73
N LEU A 200 5.71 5.94 14.82
CA LEU A 200 4.44 5.20 14.90
C LEU A 200 4.66 3.69 14.86
N ILE A 201 5.55 3.20 14.00
CA ILE A 201 5.93 1.77 13.96
C ILE A 201 6.59 1.34 15.27
N LYS A 202 7.49 2.13 15.83
CA LYS A 202 8.12 1.80 17.13
C LYS A 202 7.10 1.75 18.26
N LYS A 203 6.09 2.63 18.23
CA LYS A 203 5.05 2.73 19.26
C LYS A 203 3.99 1.65 19.13
N TYR A 204 3.59 1.31 17.90
CA TYR A 204 2.42 0.47 17.61
C TYR A 204 2.71 -0.68 16.65
N GLY A 205 3.96 -1.11 16.50
CA GLY A 205 4.39 -2.09 15.50
C GLY A 205 3.64 -3.41 15.55
N ASP A 206 3.18 -3.83 16.73
CA ASP A 206 2.42 -5.06 16.92
C ASP A 206 0.95 -4.95 16.44
N ARG A 207 0.48 -3.72 16.17
CA ARG A 207 -0.87 -3.45 15.68
C ARG A 207 -0.91 -3.30 14.16
N TYR A 208 0.22 -2.98 13.52
CA TYR A 208 0.31 -2.86 12.07
C TYR A 208 0.49 -4.23 11.41
N ARG A 209 -0.29 -4.48 10.35
CA ARG A 209 -0.20 -5.69 9.51
C ARG A 209 0.14 -5.38 8.07
N LEU A 210 -0.24 -4.22 7.60
CA LEU A 210 -0.10 -3.76 6.23
C LEU A 210 0.55 -2.38 6.22
N MET A 211 1.15 -2.01 5.09
CA MET A 211 1.74 -0.69 4.88
C MET A 211 1.54 -0.25 3.43
N HIS A 212 1.04 0.97 3.24
CA HIS A 212 1.19 1.69 1.99
C HIS A 212 2.51 2.45 1.99
N VAL A 213 3.32 2.19 0.97
CA VAL A 213 4.62 2.82 0.77
C VAL A 213 4.46 3.89 -0.29
N LYS A 214 4.49 5.14 0.14
CA LYS A 214 4.33 6.35 -0.67
C LYS A 214 5.45 7.33 -0.36
N ASP A 215 5.66 8.31 -1.23
CA ASP A 215 6.60 9.40 -0.94
C ASP A 215 6.00 10.73 -1.39
N LEU A 216 6.23 11.78 -0.62
CA LEU A 216 5.65 13.10 -0.78
C LEU A 216 6.68 14.05 -1.39
N LYS A 217 6.31 14.75 -2.44
CA LYS A 217 7.14 15.76 -3.12
C LYS A 217 7.72 16.76 -2.13
N LYS A 218 9.01 17.08 -2.28
CA LYS A 218 9.71 18.03 -1.42
C LYS A 218 9.06 19.41 -1.42
N GLY A 219 8.95 20.00 -0.22
CA GLY A 219 8.40 21.33 -0.02
C GLY A 219 6.88 21.41 0.06
N VAL A 220 6.16 20.31 -0.11
CA VAL A 220 4.72 20.25 0.17
C VAL A 220 4.52 20.36 1.68
N LYS A 221 3.72 21.36 2.07
CA LYS A 221 3.27 21.51 3.46
C LYS A 221 2.04 20.64 3.68
N GLY A 222 2.03 19.91 4.78
CA GLY A 222 0.92 19.06 5.14
C GLY A 222 -0.11 19.75 6.04
N ASP A 223 -1.22 19.08 6.21
CA ASP A 223 -2.33 19.44 7.09
C ASP A 223 -3.10 18.18 7.52
N PHE A 224 -4.21 18.37 8.25
CA PHE A 224 -5.04 17.26 8.74
C PHE A 224 -6.21 16.90 7.81
N SER A 225 -6.22 17.36 6.56
CA SER A 225 -7.34 17.12 5.64
C SER A 225 -7.43 15.67 5.16
N GLY A 226 -6.32 14.92 5.22
CA GLY A 226 -6.22 13.61 4.58
C GLY A 226 -6.28 13.69 3.05
N SER A 227 -5.93 14.85 2.47
CA SER A 227 -5.97 15.11 1.03
C SER A 227 -4.81 16.01 0.60
N THR A 228 -4.29 15.76 -0.60
CA THR A 228 -3.30 16.64 -1.27
C THR A 228 -3.46 16.52 -2.79
N ASP A 229 -2.78 17.38 -3.55
CA ASP A 229 -2.73 17.21 -5.02
C ASP A 229 -2.09 15.85 -5.32
N GLN A 230 -2.76 15.03 -6.12
CA GLN A 230 -2.28 13.70 -6.51
C GLN A 230 -0.89 13.73 -7.18
N ASN A 231 -0.51 14.84 -7.83
CA ASN A 231 0.82 15.02 -8.42
C ASN A 231 1.91 15.32 -7.38
N ASN A 232 1.58 15.32 -6.09
CA ASN A 232 2.53 15.37 -5.00
C ASN A 232 3.07 13.98 -4.62
N ASP A 233 2.46 12.90 -5.10
CA ASP A 233 3.05 11.57 -5.04
C ASP A 233 4.23 11.50 -6.01
N VAL A 234 5.36 11.04 -5.54
CA VAL A 234 6.61 10.95 -6.31
C VAL A 234 7.28 9.59 -6.16
N ILE A 235 8.25 9.32 -7.02
CA ILE A 235 9.07 8.10 -6.96
C ILE A 235 9.68 7.97 -5.56
N LEU A 236 9.54 6.78 -4.97
CA LEU A 236 10.06 6.48 -3.64
C LEU A 236 11.55 6.82 -3.51
N GLY A 237 11.90 7.51 -2.42
CA GLY A 237 13.25 7.97 -2.15
C GLY A 237 13.64 9.28 -2.83
N THR A 238 12.75 9.90 -3.63
CA THR A 238 12.99 11.22 -4.23
C THR A 238 12.26 12.36 -3.51
N GLY A 239 11.30 12.02 -2.69
CA GLY A 239 10.48 12.95 -1.91
C GLY A 239 11.12 13.38 -0.60
N GLN A 240 10.28 13.71 0.38
CA GLN A 240 10.69 14.22 1.68
C GLN A 240 10.52 13.21 2.83
N ILE A 241 9.93 12.03 2.56
CA ILE A 241 9.77 10.98 3.55
C ILE A 241 11.05 10.13 3.61
N ASP A 242 11.57 9.85 4.80
CA ASP A 242 12.66 8.88 4.98
C ASP A 242 12.12 7.44 4.83
N VAL A 243 11.73 7.07 3.61
CA VAL A 243 11.18 5.73 3.29
C VAL A 243 12.11 4.62 3.77
N LYS A 244 13.44 4.80 3.63
CA LYS A 244 14.44 3.81 4.07
C LYS A 244 14.42 3.64 5.60
N GLY A 245 14.35 4.75 6.35
CA GLY A 245 14.26 4.71 7.81
C GLY A 245 12.95 4.07 8.29
N VAL A 246 11.83 4.37 7.64
CA VAL A 246 10.52 3.75 7.92
C VAL A 246 10.58 2.23 7.70
N LEU A 247 11.08 1.78 6.55
CA LEU A 247 11.20 0.34 6.26
C LEU A 247 12.19 -0.37 7.19
N LYS A 248 13.24 0.32 7.64
CA LYS A 248 14.14 -0.22 8.68
C LYS A 248 13.41 -0.41 10.02
N ALA A 249 12.56 0.53 10.42
CA ALA A 249 11.72 0.37 11.62
C ALA A 249 10.73 -0.80 11.46
N ALA A 250 10.15 -0.97 10.28
CA ALA A 250 9.18 -2.02 9.97
C ALA A 250 9.74 -3.46 10.12
N LYS A 251 11.08 -3.65 10.04
CA LYS A 251 11.71 -4.98 10.26
C LYS A 251 11.41 -5.60 11.61
N LYS A 252 11.05 -4.79 12.62
CA LYS A 252 10.76 -5.23 13.99
C LYS A 252 9.27 -5.16 14.31
N SER A 253 8.41 -4.99 13.32
CA SER A 253 6.96 -4.90 13.47
C SER A 253 6.27 -6.17 12.99
N SER A 254 4.94 -6.21 13.11
CA SER A 254 4.10 -7.29 12.62
C SER A 254 3.59 -7.07 11.20
N ILE A 255 4.16 -6.14 10.43
CA ILE A 255 3.77 -5.84 9.05
C ILE A 255 4.10 -7.04 8.16
N GLN A 256 3.09 -7.52 7.44
CA GLN A 256 3.19 -8.70 6.58
C GLN A 256 3.30 -8.35 5.10
N TYR A 257 2.61 -7.28 4.66
CA TYR A 257 2.62 -6.84 3.26
C TYR A 257 2.85 -5.35 3.14
N TYR A 258 3.51 -4.99 2.05
CA TYR A 258 3.85 -3.63 1.67
C TYR A 258 3.28 -3.37 0.28
N TYR A 259 2.50 -2.32 0.11
CA TYR A 259 1.92 -1.98 -1.19
C TYR A 259 2.43 -0.61 -1.63
N ILE A 260 2.99 -0.55 -2.83
CA ILE A 260 3.29 0.74 -3.46
C ILE A 260 1.94 1.41 -3.77
N GLU A 261 1.78 2.64 -3.36
CA GLU A 261 0.72 3.50 -3.82
C GLU A 261 1.29 4.78 -4.43
N ASP A 262 0.74 5.15 -5.57
CA ASP A 262 1.05 6.36 -6.31
C ASP A 262 -0.24 6.84 -6.98
N GLU A 263 -0.77 7.93 -6.49
CA GLU A 263 -2.05 8.47 -6.99
C GLU A 263 -1.88 9.41 -8.19
N SER A 264 -0.62 9.72 -8.55
CA SER A 264 -0.31 10.66 -9.61
C SER A 264 -0.73 10.17 -11.00
N LYS A 265 -0.89 11.09 -11.91
CA LYS A 265 -1.10 10.77 -13.34
C LYS A 265 0.11 10.06 -13.97
N ALA A 266 1.26 10.09 -13.31
CA ALA A 266 2.50 9.46 -13.75
C ALA A 266 2.74 8.05 -13.16
N ALA A 267 1.81 7.50 -12.40
CA ALA A 267 1.95 6.22 -11.67
C ALA A 267 2.53 5.08 -12.52
N THR A 268 2.07 4.90 -13.77
CA THR A 268 2.60 3.89 -14.70
C THR A 268 4.10 4.02 -14.97
N LYS A 269 4.66 5.24 -14.86
CA LYS A 269 6.09 5.53 -15.04
C LYS A 269 6.84 5.50 -13.71
N GLN A 270 6.20 5.95 -12.62
CA GLN A 270 6.83 6.08 -11.31
C GLN A 270 6.90 4.75 -10.56
N VAL A 271 5.87 3.90 -10.63
CA VAL A 271 5.83 2.61 -9.93
C VAL A 271 7.02 1.70 -10.28
N PRO A 272 7.42 1.50 -11.56
CA PRO A 272 8.61 0.73 -11.88
C PRO A 272 9.90 1.29 -11.26
N GLN A 273 10.04 2.62 -11.19
CA GLN A 273 11.20 3.28 -10.59
C GLN A 273 11.20 3.13 -9.06
N SER A 274 10.03 3.26 -8.44
CA SER A 274 9.83 2.99 -7.01
C SER A 274 10.14 1.54 -6.66
N LEU A 275 9.79 0.60 -7.53
CA LEU A 275 10.14 -0.81 -7.38
C LEU A 275 11.65 -1.04 -7.43
N VAL A 276 12.36 -0.37 -8.34
CA VAL A 276 13.84 -0.42 -8.40
C VAL A 276 14.45 0.11 -7.10
N TYR A 277 13.96 1.24 -6.59
CA TYR A 277 14.41 1.79 -5.31
C TYR A 277 14.22 0.78 -4.16
N LEU A 278 13.03 0.18 -4.04
CA LEU A 278 12.72 -0.79 -2.99
C LEU A 278 13.59 -2.06 -3.07
N LYS A 279 13.88 -2.56 -4.28
CA LYS A 279 14.81 -3.68 -4.47
C LYS A 279 16.22 -3.34 -4.00
N GLY A 280 16.64 -2.08 -4.17
CA GLY A 280 17.97 -1.60 -3.75
C GLY A 280 18.15 -1.47 -2.24
N ILE A 281 17.07 -1.36 -1.46
CA ILE A 281 17.16 -1.16 0.00
C ILE A 281 16.76 -2.38 0.84
N SER A 282 16.51 -3.53 0.21
CA SER A 282 16.12 -4.79 0.86
C SER A 282 14.93 -4.62 1.82
N LEU A 283 13.74 -4.92 1.35
CA LEU A 283 12.52 -4.93 2.17
C LEU A 283 12.67 -5.85 3.40
N PRO A 284 11.93 -5.56 4.48
CA PRO A 284 11.89 -6.40 5.69
C PRO A 284 11.45 -7.82 5.43
#